data_e4ee23acd55d2f99b16e55610f4fbce4
#
_entry.id   e4ee23acd55d2f99b16e55610f4fbce4
#
_cell.length_a   1.000
_cell.length_b   1.000
_cell.length_c   1.000
_cell.angle_alpha   90.00
_cell.angle_beta   90.00
_cell.angle_gamma   90.00
#
_symmetry.space_group_name_H-M   'P 1'
#
loop_
_entity.id
_entity.type
_entity.pdbx_description
1 polymer ?
#
loop_
_entity_poly.entity_id
_entity_poly.type
_entity_poly.pdbx_seq_one_letter_code
_entity_poly.pdbx_strand_id
1 'polypeptide(L)'
;MKSESLNTIAWNKFKKDKMAFSSFFFILFLTLISIIPYVFMIDKTEYASKINLDLATLPPLTTISTVTFEGEEVLTNNVIENKGGISFYSLSSSEYFECDQDYNIEETTYYFGTDKFGRDLYSRVIYGTRISISIGFISVLISLCIGILLGAFAGYYGGWIDDIIMWFVNVVWSIPTLLMVIAITLALGKGFWQVFIAVGLTMWVEVARVVRGEFISQRNRQYVEAGKVLAFSPFRIIFKHILPNVVAPIIVISAANFAAAILIEAGLSFLGLGAQPPIPSWGGMIKDHYNYIIMNKAYLAIIPGIAIMLSVLAFMLLGNGLRSSLDVKD
;
A
#
# COMPACT_ATOMS: atom_id res chain seq x y z
N MET A 1 28.17 31.11 -16.47
CA MET A 1 27.12 30.06 -16.39
C MET A 1 26.91 29.77 -14.90
N LYS A 2 25.69 29.95 -14.37
CA LYS A 2 25.40 29.51 -12.98
C LYS A 2 25.50 27.98 -12.98
N SER A 3 26.39 27.41 -12.19
CA SER A 3 26.41 25.96 -11.96
C SER A 3 25.08 25.59 -11.29
N GLU A 4 24.21 24.88 -12.01
CA GLU A 4 22.99 24.34 -11.43
C GLU A 4 23.38 23.36 -10.33
N SER A 5 22.64 23.37 -9.21
CA SER A 5 22.89 22.40 -8.15
C SER A 5 22.53 20.98 -8.63
N LEU A 6 23.26 19.96 -8.18
CA LEU A 6 23.00 18.56 -8.53
C LEU A 6 21.53 18.17 -8.30
N ASN A 7 20.91 18.70 -7.23
CA ASN A 7 19.50 18.48 -6.93
C ASN A 7 18.57 19.07 -8.00
N THR A 8 18.92 20.25 -8.55
CA THR A 8 18.14 20.88 -9.63
C THR A 8 18.22 20.07 -10.93
N ILE A 9 19.42 19.57 -11.24
CA ILE A 9 19.63 18.71 -12.41
C ILE A 9 18.84 17.40 -12.27
N ALA A 10 18.94 16.73 -11.13
CA ALA A 10 18.20 15.50 -10.82
C ALA A 10 16.70 15.73 -10.92
N TRP A 11 16.18 16.82 -10.34
CA TRP A 11 14.76 17.17 -10.40
C TRP A 11 14.27 17.46 -11.84
N ASN A 12 15.06 18.17 -12.62
CA ASN A 12 14.74 18.43 -14.02
C ASN A 12 14.76 17.15 -14.87
N LYS A 13 15.68 16.22 -14.58
CA LYS A 13 15.75 14.91 -15.23
C LYS A 13 14.54 14.03 -14.83
N PHE A 14 14.16 14.03 -13.55
CA PHE A 14 12.99 13.33 -13.06
C PHE A 14 11.68 13.80 -13.72
N LYS A 15 11.48 15.12 -13.87
CA LYS A 15 10.30 15.69 -14.55
C LYS A 15 10.20 15.30 -16.03
N LYS A 16 11.32 15.01 -16.69
CA LYS A 16 11.31 14.54 -18.09
C LYS A 16 10.86 13.11 -18.24
N ASP A 17 10.99 12.28 -17.21
CA ASP A 17 10.45 10.92 -17.17
C ASP A 17 8.95 10.96 -16.82
N LYS A 18 8.11 10.98 -17.87
CA LYS A 18 6.65 11.10 -17.71
C LYS A 18 6.05 9.97 -16.89
N MET A 19 6.60 8.74 -16.98
CA MET A 19 6.09 7.58 -16.25
C MET A 19 6.39 7.70 -14.75
N ALA A 20 7.64 8.01 -14.40
CA ALA A 20 8.01 8.23 -13.01
C ALA A 20 7.28 9.43 -12.39
N PHE A 21 7.15 10.51 -13.16
CA PHE A 21 6.47 11.73 -12.70
C PHE A 21 4.97 11.50 -12.48
N SER A 22 4.27 10.81 -13.40
CA SER A 22 2.86 10.44 -13.18
C SER A 22 2.67 9.48 -12.01
N SER A 23 3.59 8.52 -11.84
CA SER A 23 3.58 7.59 -10.71
C SER A 23 3.75 8.30 -9.37
N PHE A 24 4.57 9.35 -9.31
CA PHE A 24 4.71 10.18 -8.11
C PHE A 24 3.37 10.82 -7.70
N PHE A 25 2.63 11.41 -8.64
CA PHE A 25 1.32 11.99 -8.35
C PHE A 25 0.28 10.94 -8.00
N PHE A 26 0.32 9.77 -8.65
CA PHE A 26 -0.57 8.67 -8.31
C PHE A 26 -0.32 8.16 -6.88
N ILE A 27 0.94 8.01 -6.47
CA ILE A 27 1.29 7.63 -5.10
C ILE A 27 0.87 8.71 -4.10
N LEU A 28 1.06 9.98 -4.44
CA LEU A 28 0.59 11.10 -3.61
C LEU A 28 -0.93 11.05 -3.41
N PHE A 29 -1.68 10.77 -4.48
CA PHE A 29 -3.13 10.59 -4.45
C PHE A 29 -3.54 9.40 -3.58
N LEU A 30 -2.88 8.23 -3.73
CA LEU A 30 -3.13 7.06 -2.87
C LEU A 30 -2.82 7.36 -1.41
N THR A 31 -1.75 8.12 -1.14
CA THR A 31 -1.40 8.53 0.22
C THR A 31 -2.47 9.45 0.81
N LEU A 32 -3.00 10.38 0.02
CA LEU A 32 -4.11 11.25 0.44
C LEU A 32 -5.35 10.42 0.79
N ILE A 33 -5.76 9.50 -0.08
CA ILE A 33 -6.87 8.57 0.18
C ILE A 33 -6.62 7.78 1.47
N SER A 34 -5.41 7.30 1.68
CA SER A 34 -5.03 6.52 2.87
C SER A 34 -5.23 7.31 4.18
N ILE A 35 -5.00 8.63 4.17
CA ILE A 35 -5.14 9.50 5.34
C ILE A 35 -6.62 9.80 5.62
N ILE A 36 -7.39 10.12 4.59
CA ILE A 36 -8.78 10.57 4.69
C ILE A 36 -9.75 9.71 3.86
N PRO A 37 -9.80 8.37 4.07
CA PRO A 37 -10.61 7.48 3.23
C PRO A 37 -12.11 7.83 3.28
N TYR A 38 -12.62 8.25 4.43
CA TYR A 38 -14.04 8.57 4.64
C TYR A 38 -14.58 9.72 3.78
N VAL A 39 -13.70 10.56 3.21
CA VAL A 39 -14.09 11.62 2.26
C VAL A 39 -14.47 11.02 0.91
N PHE A 40 -13.79 9.94 0.52
CA PHE A 40 -13.95 9.29 -0.78
C PHE A 40 -14.92 8.10 -0.77
N MET A 41 -15.28 7.59 0.41
CA MET A 41 -16.16 6.44 0.59
C MET A 41 -17.65 6.85 0.52
N ILE A 42 -18.47 5.98 -0.04
CA ILE A 42 -19.94 6.05 -0.01
C ILE A 42 -20.42 5.52 1.35
N ASP A 43 -20.01 4.32 1.71
CA ASP A 43 -20.26 3.74 3.03
C ASP A 43 -19.28 4.33 4.05
N LYS A 44 -19.78 5.24 4.89
CA LYS A 44 -19.00 5.94 5.94
C LYS A 44 -18.96 5.20 7.28
N THR A 45 -19.49 3.98 7.32
CA THR A 45 -19.40 3.16 8.53
C THR A 45 -17.95 2.74 8.79
N GLU A 46 -17.66 2.34 10.01
CA GLU A 46 -16.33 1.85 10.37
C GLU A 46 -15.95 0.67 9.48
N TYR A 47 -14.80 0.76 8.82
CA TYR A 47 -14.28 -0.22 7.85
C TYR A 47 -15.15 -0.47 6.62
N ALA A 48 -16.09 0.42 6.27
CA ALA A 48 -17.08 0.17 5.20
C ALA A 48 -17.76 -1.19 5.39
N SER A 49 -18.36 -1.40 6.55
CA SER A 49 -18.84 -2.71 7.00
C SER A 49 -20.36 -2.80 7.08
N LYS A 50 -21.11 -1.86 6.49
CA LYS A 50 -22.60 -1.93 6.42
C LYS A 50 -23.01 -3.16 5.64
N ILE A 51 -23.52 -4.17 6.34
CA ILE A 51 -23.99 -5.44 5.76
C ILE A 51 -25.44 -5.28 5.34
N ASN A 52 -25.75 -5.69 4.11
CA ASN A 52 -27.12 -5.84 3.62
C ASN A 52 -27.19 -7.01 2.64
N LEU A 53 -27.73 -8.14 3.08
CA LEU A 53 -27.73 -9.39 2.31
C LEU A 53 -28.60 -9.32 1.05
N ASP A 54 -29.62 -8.45 1.03
CA ASP A 54 -30.47 -8.24 -0.15
C ASP A 54 -29.70 -7.63 -1.32
N LEU A 55 -28.60 -6.93 -1.01
CA LEU A 55 -27.68 -6.33 -1.98
C LEU A 55 -26.47 -7.23 -2.30
N ALA A 56 -26.50 -8.52 -1.93
CA ALA A 56 -25.34 -9.38 -2.08
C ALA A 56 -24.95 -9.57 -3.56
N THR A 57 -23.67 -9.28 -3.86
CA THR A 57 -23.06 -9.52 -5.17
C THR A 57 -23.70 -8.77 -6.35
N LEU A 58 -24.18 -7.55 -6.13
CA LEU A 58 -24.65 -6.67 -7.20
C LEU A 58 -23.51 -6.34 -8.16
N PRO A 59 -23.77 -6.30 -9.48
CA PRO A 59 -22.75 -5.94 -10.47
C PRO A 59 -22.31 -4.47 -10.33
N PRO A 60 -21.13 -4.12 -10.88
CA PRO A 60 -20.70 -2.73 -10.95
C PRO A 60 -21.70 -1.82 -11.65
N LEU A 61 -21.75 -0.55 -11.21
CA LEU A 61 -22.66 0.50 -11.73
C LEU A 61 -24.15 0.22 -11.52
N THR A 62 -24.51 -0.60 -10.54
CA THR A 62 -25.90 -0.81 -10.13
C THR A 62 -26.36 0.33 -9.23
N THR A 63 -27.48 0.96 -9.57
CA THR A 63 -28.18 1.93 -8.74
C THR A 63 -29.36 1.25 -8.04
N ILE A 64 -29.44 1.45 -6.74
CA ILE A 64 -30.54 0.96 -5.89
C ILE A 64 -31.24 2.18 -5.28
N SER A 65 -32.56 2.21 -5.38
CA SER A 65 -33.40 3.18 -4.71
C SER A 65 -33.85 2.64 -3.36
N THR A 66 -33.61 3.38 -2.31
CA THR A 66 -34.17 3.14 -0.98
C THR A 66 -35.41 4.02 -0.84
N VAL A 67 -36.56 3.42 -0.76
CA VAL A 67 -37.84 4.11 -0.56
C VAL A 67 -38.19 4.01 0.92
N THR A 68 -38.28 5.15 1.58
CA THR A 68 -38.73 5.24 2.97
C THR A 68 -40.18 5.73 2.98
N PHE A 69 -41.09 4.92 3.51
CA PHE A 69 -42.50 5.25 3.68
C PHE A 69 -43.03 4.61 4.97
N GLU A 70 -43.93 5.26 5.67
CA GLU A 70 -44.50 4.81 6.97
C GLU A 70 -43.42 4.43 8.02
N GLY A 71 -42.18 4.93 7.87
CA GLY A 71 -41.05 4.63 8.76
C GLY A 71 -40.33 3.32 8.41
N GLU A 72 -40.70 2.64 7.33
CA GLU A 72 -40.00 1.47 6.81
C GLU A 72 -39.13 1.84 5.62
N GLU A 73 -37.94 1.23 5.51
CA GLU A 73 -37.02 1.36 4.38
C GLU A 73 -37.13 0.11 3.49
N VAL A 74 -37.55 0.30 2.24
CA VAL A 74 -37.62 -0.77 1.26
C VAL A 74 -36.67 -0.51 0.11
N LEU A 75 -35.88 -1.53 -0.24
CA LEU A 75 -34.94 -1.47 -1.34
C LEU A 75 -35.60 -1.92 -2.64
N THR A 76 -35.35 -1.19 -3.72
CA THR A 76 -35.88 -1.50 -5.04
C THR A 76 -34.89 -1.14 -6.15
N ASN A 77 -34.95 -1.91 -7.25
CA ASN A 77 -34.18 -1.60 -8.46
C ASN A 77 -34.89 -0.60 -9.37
N ASN A 78 -36.22 -0.47 -9.23
CA ASN A 78 -37.01 0.36 -10.13
C ASN A 78 -38.16 0.99 -9.38
N VAL A 79 -38.27 2.31 -9.49
CA VAL A 79 -39.42 3.08 -9.01
C VAL A 79 -40.20 3.55 -10.24
N ILE A 80 -41.50 3.30 -10.27
CA ILE A 80 -42.40 3.76 -11.33
C ILE A 80 -43.23 4.90 -10.77
N GLU A 81 -43.07 6.09 -11.32
CA GLU A 81 -43.88 7.24 -10.96
C GLU A 81 -45.25 7.16 -11.63
N ASN A 82 -46.32 7.25 -10.84
CA ASN A 82 -47.72 7.28 -11.25
C ASN A 82 -48.34 8.67 -11.00
N LYS A 83 -49.51 8.93 -11.55
CA LYS A 83 -50.19 10.26 -11.44
C LYS A 83 -50.58 10.67 -10.01
N GLY A 84 -50.31 9.89 -8.99
CA GLY A 84 -50.62 10.21 -7.59
C GLY A 84 -49.58 9.70 -6.58
N GLY A 85 -48.53 9.02 -7.01
CA GLY A 85 -47.55 8.43 -6.11
C GLY A 85 -46.50 7.62 -6.85
N ILE A 86 -45.89 6.68 -6.16
CA ILE A 86 -44.90 5.75 -6.71
C ILE A 86 -45.33 4.30 -6.52
N SER A 87 -44.91 3.45 -7.42
CA SER A 87 -45.04 2.01 -7.28
C SER A 87 -43.74 1.29 -7.55
N PHE A 88 -43.44 0.23 -6.81
CA PHE A 88 -42.20 -0.51 -6.93
C PHE A 88 -42.31 -1.91 -6.36
N TYR A 89 -41.35 -2.77 -6.73
CA TYR A 89 -41.19 -4.11 -6.16
C TYR A 89 -40.06 -4.11 -5.16
N SER A 90 -40.28 -4.68 -3.97
CA SER A 90 -39.22 -4.89 -3.01
C SER A 90 -38.17 -5.87 -3.56
N LEU A 91 -36.91 -5.56 -3.37
CA LEU A 91 -35.77 -6.40 -3.78
C LEU A 91 -35.71 -7.69 -2.95
N SER A 92 -36.11 -7.63 -1.67
CA SER A 92 -36.04 -8.74 -0.72
C SER A 92 -37.25 -9.69 -0.80
N SER A 93 -38.47 -9.16 -0.79
CA SER A 93 -39.71 -9.96 -0.72
C SER A 93 -40.38 -10.14 -2.08
N SER A 94 -39.98 -9.42 -3.11
CA SER A 94 -40.66 -9.31 -4.40
C SER A 94 -42.12 -8.84 -4.28
N GLU A 95 -42.52 -8.28 -3.13
CA GLU A 95 -43.82 -7.70 -2.91
C GLU A 95 -43.96 -6.37 -3.66
N TYR A 96 -45.18 -6.12 -4.12
CA TYR A 96 -45.53 -4.88 -4.79
C TYR A 96 -46.02 -3.87 -3.76
N PHE A 97 -45.48 -2.66 -3.80
CA PHE A 97 -45.84 -1.54 -2.97
C PHE A 97 -46.34 -0.38 -3.81
N GLU A 98 -47.34 0.31 -3.30
CA GLU A 98 -47.88 1.52 -3.89
C GLU A 98 -47.98 2.58 -2.78
N CYS A 99 -47.35 3.73 -3.02
CA CYS A 99 -47.30 4.82 -2.05
C CYS A 99 -47.81 6.09 -2.71
N ASP A 100 -48.88 6.65 -2.15
CA ASP A 100 -49.57 7.81 -2.72
C ASP A 100 -49.02 9.14 -2.15
N GLN A 101 -48.54 9.19 -0.90
CA GLN A 101 -48.01 10.39 -0.24
C GLN A 101 -46.97 10.03 0.82
N ASP A 102 -46.14 11.04 1.23
CA ASP A 102 -45.15 10.94 2.30
C ASP A 102 -44.07 9.85 2.12
N TYR A 103 -43.43 9.82 0.98
CA TYR A 103 -42.27 8.96 0.74
C TYR A 103 -41.01 9.79 0.49
N ASN A 104 -39.86 9.21 0.83
CA ASN A 104 -38.55 9.73 0.47
C ASN A 104 -37.80 8.67 -0.35
N ILE A 105 -37.14 9.09 -1.42
CA ILE A 105 -36.34 8.21 -2.28
C ILE A 105 -34.89 8.64 -2.19
N GLU A 106 -34.02 7.75 -1.77
CA GLU A 106 -32.59 7.93 -1.80
C GLU A 106 -31.98 6.94 -2.80
N GLU A 107 -31.29 7.46 -3.83
CA GLU A 107 -30.60 6.64 -4.80
C GLU A 107 -29.12 6.45 -4.41
N THR A 108 -28.69 5.22 -4.34
CA THR A 108 -27.29 4.86 -4.10
C THR A 108 -26.72 4.08 -5.28
N THR A 109 -25.69 4.61 -5.91
CA THR A 109 -24.99 3.94 -7.00
C THR A 109 -23.76 3.20 -6.47
N TYR A 110 -23.73 1.89 -6.66
CA TYR A 110 -22.60 1.02 -6.31
C TYR A 110 -21.62 0.93 -7.49
N TYR A 111 -20.62 1.83 -7.52
CA TYR A 111 -19.69 1.94 -8.64
C TYR A 111 -18.94 0.67 -8.96
N PHE A 112 -18.49 -0.07 -7.93
CA PHE A 112 -17.81 -1.36 -8.10
C PHE A 112 -18.71 -2.55 -7.76
N GLY A 113 -19.99 -2.30 -7.54
CA GLY A 113 -20.94 -3.31 -7.05
C GLY A 113 -20.79 -3.58 -5.56
N THR A 114 -21.33 -4.69 -5.11
CA THR A 114 -21.32 -5.11 -3.70
C THR A 114 -20.67 -6.47 -3.53
N ASP A 115 -20.14 -6.73 -2.34
CA ASP A 115 -19.52 -8.00 -2.01
C ASP A 115 -20.57 -9.09 -1.62
N LYS A 116 -20.09 -10.27 -1.21
CA LYS A 116 -20.94 -11.39 -0.78
C LYS A 116 -21.85 -11.11 0.42
N PHE A 117 -21.57 -10.04 1.16
CA PHE A 117 -22.35 -9.58 2.29
C PHE A 117 -23.19 -8.34 1.97
N GLY A 118 -23.22 -7.92 0.70
CA GLY A 118 -23.90 -6.70 0.26
C GLY A 118 -23.21 -5.40 0.68
N ARG A 119 -21.93 -5.46 1.09
CA ARG A 119 -21.14 -4.26 1.45
C ARG A 119 -20.62 -3.59 0.19
N ASP A 120 -20.54 -2.26 0.21
CA ASP A 120 -20.02 -1.47 -0.91
C ASP A 120 -18.55 -1.79 -1.21
N LEU A 121 -18.29 -2.41 -2.38
CA LEU A 121 -16.96 -2.82 -2.80
C LEU A 121 -16.03 -1.61 -3.04
N TYR A 122 -16.57 -0.51 -3.57
CA TYR A 122 -15.80 0.73 -3.81
C TYR A 122 -15.24 1.29 -2.50
N SER A 123 -16.09 1.49 -1.49
CA SER A 123 -15.68 1.99 -0.18
C SER A 123 -14.66 1.07 0.49
N ARG A 124 -14.81 -0.25 0.35
CA ARG A 124 -13.85 -1.22 0.87
C ARG A 124 -12.50 -1.17 0.17
N VAL A 125 -12.47 -0.96 -1.15
CA VAL A 125 -11.21 -0.78 -1.90
C VAL A 125 -10.51 0.51 -1.48
N ILE A 126 -11.26 1.61 -1.32
CA ILE A 126 -10.74 2.90 -0.82
C ILE A 126 -10.16 2.74 0.58
N TYR A 127 -10.89 2.09 1.50
CA TYR A 127 -10.37 1.86 2.85
C TYR A 127 -9.15 0.93 2.84
N GLY A 128 -9.15 -0.10 1.99
CA GLY A 128 -8.03 -1.02 1.78
C GLY A 128 -6.73 -0.31 1.38
N THR A 129 -6.82 0.83 0.69
CA THR A 129 -5.65 1.68 0.38
C THR A 129 -4.93 2.10 1.66
N ARG A 130 -5.67 2.48 2.70
CA ARG A 130 -5.10 2.86 4.00
C ARG A 130 -4.26 1.73 4.59
N ILE A 131 -4.77 0.51 4.52
CA ILE A 131 -4.08 -0.67 5.05
C ILE A 131 -2.78 -0.93 4.29
N SER A 132 -2.86 -1.04 2.95
CA SER A 132 -1.71 -1.38 2.10
C SER A 132 -0.62 -0.29 2.11
N ILE A 133 -0.98 1.00 2.11
CA ILE A 133 -0.02 2.10 2.19
C ILE A 133 0.63 2.16 3.58
N SER A 134 -0.15 1.96 4.65
CA SER A 134 0.40 1.95 6.03
C SER A 134 1.40 0.81 6.23
N ILE A 135 1.10 -0.39 5.71
CA ILE A 135 2.04 -1.53 5.78
C ILE A 135 3.33 -1.20 5.04
N GLY A 136 3.23 -0.73 3.79
CA GLY A 136 4.39 -0.32 3.02
C GLY A 136 5.26 0.68 3.79
N PHE A 137 4.66 1.75 4.31
CA PHE A 137 5.37 2.82 5.00
C PHE A 137 6.06 2.33 6.28
N ILE A 138 5.34 1.67 7.17
CA ILE A 138 5.88 1.22 8.48
C ILE A 138 6.94 0.14 8.28
N SER A 139 6.70 -0.83 7.40
CA SER A 139 7.67 -1.91 7.13
C SER A 139 8.96 -1.36 6.52
N VAL A 140 8.85 -0.43 5.56
CA VAL A 140 10.03 0.21 4.97
C VAL A 140 10.77 1.04 6.01
N LEU A 141 10.09 1.77 6.88
CA LEU A 141 10.72 2.53 7.95
C LEU A 141 11.53 1.62 8.90
N ILE A 142 10.95 0.50 9.34
CA ILE A 142 11.65 -0.50 10.18
C ILE A 142 12.87 -1.05 9.44
N SER A 143 12.71 -1.44 8.18
CA SER A 143 13.81 -2.00 7.38
C SER A 143 14.93 -0.99 7.15
N LEU A 144 14.60 0.28 6.93
CA LEU A 144 15.58 1.35 6.79
C LEU A 144 16.35 1.61 8.10
N CYS A 145 15.66 1.70 9.23
CA CYS A 145 16.32 1.91 10.52
C CYS A 145 17.36 0.82 10.80
N ILE A 146 17.01 -0.45 10.63
CA ILE A 146 17.92 -1.57 10.88
C ILE A 146 19.00 -1.66 9.79
N GLY A 147 18.59 -1.61 8.53
CA GLY A 147 19.49 -1.81 7.39
C GLY A 147 20.52 -0.70 7.23
N ILE A 148 20.14 0.57 7.45
CA ILE A 148 21.09 1.70 7.41
C ILE A 148 22.11 1.57 8.54
N LEU A 149 21.68 1.27 9.76
CA LEU A 149 22.61 1.13 10.89
C LEU A 149 23.61 0.01 10.62
N LEU A 150 23.14 -1.20 10.35
CA LEU A 150 24.01 -2.35 10.16
C LEU A 150 24.87 -2.21 8.91
N GLY A 151 24.32 -1.76 7.79
CA GLY A 151 25.06 -1.54 6.56
C GLY A 151 26.11 -0.45 6.67
N ALA A 152 25.80 0.66 7.37
CA ALA A 152 26.77 1.73 7.61
C ALA A 152 27.95 1.27 8.48
N PHE A 153 27.68 0.54 9.56
CA PHE A 153 28.74 0.01 10.41
C PHE A 153 29.61 -1.01 9.67
N ALA A 154 29.01 -1.97 8.98
CA ALA A 154 29.72 -2.96 8.18
C ALA A 154 30.61 -2.28 7.12
N GLY A 155 30.04 -1.34 6.33
CA GLY A 155 30.76 -0.66 5.25
C GLY A 155 31.85 0.30 5.72
N TYR A 156 31.66 0.97 6.87
CA TYR A 156 32.61 1.92 7.40
C TYR A 156 33.80 1.25 8.11
N TYR A 157 33.54 0.32 9.04
CA TYR A 157 34.61 -0.31 9.81
C TYR A 157 35.35 -1.38 9.01
N GLY A 158 34.62 -2.21 8.28
CA GLY A 158 35.22 -3.36 7.57
C GLY A 158 35.75 -4.43 8.52
N GLY A 159 36.61 -5.33 8.00
CA GLY A 159 37.24 -6.41 8.79
C GLY A 159 36.22 -7.27 9.55
N TRP A 160 36.54 -7.65 10.78
CA TRP A 160 35.71 -8.59 11.57
C TRP A 160 34.29 -8.07 11.86
N ILE A 161 34.09 -6.74 11.96
CA ILE A 161 32.74 -6.14 12.16
C ILE A 161 31.89 -6.39 10.91
N ASP A 162 32.47 -6.16 9.75
CA ASP A 162 31.82 -6.45 8.46
C ASP A 162 31.52 -7.94 8.33
N ASP A 163 32.49 -8.79 8.64
CA ASP A 163 32.34 -10.26 8.52
C ASP A 163 31.20 -10.78 9.39
N ILE A 164 31.09 -10.34 10.65
CA ILE A 164 30.01 -10.75 11.56
C ILE A 164 28.65 -10.25 11.07
N ILE A 165 28.54 -8.97 10.69
CA ILE A 165 27.29 -8.41 10.20
C ILE A 165 26.85 -9.11 8.92
N MET A 166 27.78 -9.34 7.99
CA MET A 166 27.49 -10.00 6.72
C MET A 166 27.20 -11.49 6.89
N TRP A 167 27.81 -12.15 7.86
CA TRP A 167 27.42 -13.51 8.23
C TRP A 167 25.95 -13.57 8.65
N PHE A 168 25.53 -12.66 9.55
CA PHE A 168 24.13 -12.58 9.99
C PHE A 168 23.17 -12.22 8.85
N VAL A 169 23.53 -11.25 8.02
CA VAL A 169 22.82 -10.89 6.79
C VAL A 169 22.63 -12.11 5.89
N ASN A 170 23.67 -12.91 5.68
CA ASN A 170 23.63 -14.09 4.82
C ASN A 170 22.76 -15.21 5.41
N VAL A 171 22.80 -15.42 6.73
CA VAL A 171 21.92 -16.38 7.43
C VAL A 171 20.44 -16.00 7.22
N VAL A 172 20.10 -14.74 7.44
CA VAL A 172 18.72 -14.26 7.26
C VAL A 172 18.31 -14.35 5.78
N TRP A 173 19.18 -13.99 4.86
CA TRP A 173 18.90 -14.01 3.42
C TRP A 173 18.79 -15.42 2.83
N SER A 174 19.34 -16.44 3.47
CA SER A 174 19.19 -17.83 3.03
C SER A 174 17.77 -18.37 3.21
N ILE A 175 16.96 -17.70 4.04
CA ILE A 175 15.57 -18.09 4.29
C ILE A 175 14.69 -17.37 3.26
N PRO A 176 13.81 -18.08 2.52
CA PRO A 176 12.86 -17.42 1.63
C PRO A 176 12.00 -16.38 2.39
N THR A 177 12.02 -15.14 1.91
CA THR A 177 11.40 -13.98 2.59
C THR A 177 9.97 -14.26 3.03
N LEU A 178 9.13 -14.83 2.16
CA LEU A 178 7.74 -15.12 2.48
C LEU A 178 7.60 -16.12 3.64
N LEU A 179 8.43 -17.15 3.66
CA LEU A 179 8.41 -18.14 4.77
C LEU A 179 8.85 -17.49 6.09
N MET A 180 9.86 -16.64 6.06
CA MET A 180 10.32 -15.92 7.23
C MET A 180 9.25 -14.98 7.78
N VAL A 181 8.57 -14.22 6.91
CA VAL A 181 7.47 -13.34 7.31
C VAL A 181 6.32 -14.15 7.91
N ILE A 182 5.95 -15.30 7.31
CA ILE A 182 4.93 -16.21 7.86
C ILE A 182 5.34 -16.70 9.25
N ALA A 183 6.57 -17.16 9.43
CA ALA A 183 7.07 -17.66 10.71
C ALA A 183 7.01 -16.58 11.80
N ILE A 184 7.48 -15.35 11.50
CA ILE A 184 7.43 -14.23 12.43
C ILE A 184 5.98 -13.83 12.75
N THR A 185 5.11 -13.77 11.73
CA THR A 185 3.69 -13.43 11.93
C THR A 185 2.99 -14.47 12.82
N LEU A 186 3.26 -15.77 12.62
CA LEU A 186 2.70 -16.82 13.47
C LEU A 186 3.23 -16.77 14.90
N ALA A 187 4.51 -16.43 15.08
CA ALA A 187 5.12 -16.29 16.41
C ALA A 187 4.58 -15.09 17.18
N LEU A 188 4.30 -13.97 16.49
CA LEU A 188 3.73 -12.77 17.08
C LEU A 188 2.21 -12.81 17.26
N GLY A 189 1.53 -13.79 16.62
CA GLY A 189 0.09 -13.88 16.54
C GLY A 189 -0.46 -13.20 15.27
N LYS A 190 -1.74 -13.50 14.94
CA LYS A 190 -2.42 -12.91 13.78
C LYS A 190 -2.88 -11.49 14.09
N GLY A 191 -2.62 -10.56 13.20
CA GLY A 191 -3.10 -9.19 13.36
C GLY A 191 -2.39 -8.19 12.46
N PHE A 192 -2.95 -7.00 12.43
CA PHE A 192 -2.50 -5.90 11.59
C PHE A 192 -1.05 -5.47 11.90
N TRP A 193 -0.75 -5.20 13.19
CA TRP A 193 0.57 -4.75 13.62
C TRP A 193 1.67 -5.80 13.45
N GLN A 194 1.33 -7.07 13.65
CA GLN A 194 2.24 -8.20 13.52
C GLN A 194 2.79 -8.33 12.11
N VAL A 195 1.95 -8.07 11.11
CA VAL A 195 2.37 -8.06 9.70
C VAL A 195 3.39 -6.95 9.42
N PHE A 196 3.18 -5.75 9.93
CA PHE A 196 4.12 -4.63 9.76
C PHE A 196 5.51 -4.95 10.30
N ILE A 197 5.54 -5.48 11.52
CA ILE A 197 6.77 -5.86 12.19
C ILE A 197 7.45 -7.00 11.43
N ALA A 198 6.70 -8.04 11.06
CA ALA A 198 7.23 -9.20 10.37
C ALA A 198 7.85 -8.82 9.02
N VAL A 199 7.15 -8.03 8.20
CA VAL A 199 7.65 -7.57 6.91
C VAL A 199 8.87 -6.66 7.09
N GLY A 200 8.81 -5.69 8.00
CA GLY A 200 9.93 -4.78 8.27
C GLY A 200 11.18 -5.49 8.77
N LEU A 201 11.02 -6.51 9.64
CA LEU A 201 12.11 -7.33 10.17
C LEU A 201 12.72 -8.31 9.15
N THR A 202 12.13 -8.47 7.98
CA THR A 202 12.70 -9.31 6.92
C THR A 202 13.37 -8.49 5.83
N MET A 203 12.90 -7.28 5.55
CA MET A 203 13.35 -6.46 4.41
C MET A 203 14.62 -5.65 4.69
N TRP A 204 15.10 -5.56 5.94
CA TRP A 204 16.31 -4.81 6.28
C TRP A 204 17.57 -5.34 5.63
N VAL A 205 17.61 -6.64 5.29
CA VAL A 205 18.78 -7.32 4.72
C VAL A 205 19.22 -6.70 3.38
N GLU A 206 18.26 -6.41 2.50
CA GLU A 206 18.53 -5.77 1.21
C GLU A 206 19.04 -4.34 1.40
N VAL A 207 18.42 -3.59 2.32
CA VAL A 207 18.87 -2.24 2.68
C VAL A 207 20.30 -2.26 3.21
N ALA A 208 20.60 -3.19 4.14
CA ALA A 208 21.94 -3.31 4.72
C ALA A 208 23.02 -3.58 3.67
N ARG A 209 22.73 -4.43 2.68
CA ARG A 209 23.65 -4.73 1.57
C ARG A 209 23.90 -3.51 0.69
N VAL A 210 22.85 -2.80 0.31
CA VAL A 210 22.97 -1.58 -0.51
C VAL A 210 23.77 -0.53 0.24
N VAL A 211 23.41 -0.24 1.48
CA VAL A 211 24.08 0.77 2.32
C VAL A 211 25.55 0.39 2.54
N ARG A 212 25.84 -0.88 2.86
CA ARG A 212 27.22 -1.35 3.00
C ARG A 212 28.05 -1.11 1.73
N GLY A 213 27.51 -1.48 0.57
CA GLY A 213 28.21 -1.26 -0.72
C GLY A 213 28.55 0.21 -0.96
N GLU A 214 27.60 1.10 -0.71
CA GLU A 214 27.77 2.53 -0.83
C GLU A 214 28.82 3.07 0.18
N PHE A 215 28.77 2.63 1.43
CA PHE A 215 29.74 3.03 2.45
C PHE A 215 31.16 2.59 2.12
N ILE A 216 31.35 1.36 1.59
CA ILE A 216 32.65 0.89 1.12
C ILE A 216 33.18 1.80 -0.01
N SER A 217 32.33 2.21 -0.95
CA SER A 217 32.67 3.12 -2.03
C SER A 217 33.08 4.52 -1.53
N GLN A 218 32.42 5.02 -0.48
CA GLN A 218 32.61 6.37 0.02
C GLN A 218 33.73 6.50 1.07
N ARG A 219 34.01 5.44 1.86
CA ARG A 219 34.94 5.52 3.00
C ARG A 219 36.38 5.90 2.63
N ASN A 220 36.80 5.70 1.38
CA ASN A 220 38.12 6.01 0.86
C ASN A 220 38.17 7.33 0.07
N ARG A 221 37.08 8.11 0.08
CA ARG A 221 37.05 9.41 -0.60
C ARG A 221 37.76 10.47 0.21
N GLN A 222 38.39 11.46 -0.47
CA GLN A 222 39.22 12.52 0.11
C GLN A 222 38.52 13.27 1.25
N TYR A 223 37.21 13.53 1.16
CA TYR A 223 36.49 14.25 2.21
C TYR A 223 36.35 13.43 3.51
N VAL A 224 36.34 12.09 3.41
CA VAL A 224 36.33 11.18 4.58
C VAL A 224 37.74 11.15 5.20
N GLU A 225 38.78 11.08 4.39
CA GLU A 225 40.17 11.14 4.87
C GLU A 225 40.46 12.46 5.56
N ALA A 226 40.04 13.58 4.98
CA ALA A 226 40.16 14.91 5.62
C ALA A 226 39.43 14.93 6.99
N GLY A 227 38.24 14.31 7.11
CA GLY A 227 37.55 14.20 8.38
C GLY A 227 38.32 13.39 9.43
N LYS A 228 39.02 12.33 9.00
CA LYS A 228 39.89 11.54 9.90
C LYS A 228 41.11 12.35 10.35
N VAL A 229 41.76 13.10 9.47
CA VAL A 229 42.89 14.01 9.78
C VAL A 229 42.44 15.08 10.78
N LEU A 230 41.22 15.58 10.67
CA LEU A 230 40.63 16.56 11.59
C LEU A 230 40.15 15.92 12.90
N ALA A 231 40.46 14.64 13.14
CA ALA A 231 40.08 13.87 14.32
C ALA A 231 38.56 13.83 14.59
N PHE A 232 37.71 13.85 13.56
CA PHE A 232 36.25 13.67 13.73
C PHE A 232 35.95 12.26 14.23
N SER A 233 34.98 12.16 15.15
CA SER A 233 34.53 10.86 15.64
C SER A 233 33.95 10.01 14.50
N PRO A 234 34.08 8.67 14.54
CA PRO A 234 33.50 7.76 13.57
C PRO A 234 32.00 8.00 13.34
N PHE A 235 31.26 8.22 14.43
CA PHE A 235 29.83 8.52 14.38
C PHE A 235 29.54 9.79 13.56
N ARG A 236 30.33 10.84 13.74
CA ARG A 236 30.20 12.08 12.96
C ARG A 236 30.50 11.82 11.48
N ILE A 237 31.52 11.03 11.16
CA ILE A 237 31.89 10.71 9.78
C ILE A 237 30.75 9.89 9.12
N ILE A 238 30.25 8.85 9.78
CA ILE A 238 29.17 7.99 9.28
C ILE A 238 27.91 8.81 9.01
N PHE A 239 27.36 9.48 10.02
CA PHE A 239 26.02 10.06 9.93
C PHE A 239 26.00 11.47 9.33
N LYS A 240 27.08 12.26 9.43
CA LYS A 240 27.10 13.64 8.99
C LYS A 240 27.85 13.84 7.67
N HIS A 241 28.74 12.91 7.31
CA HIS A 241 29.55 13.06 6.10
C HIS A 241 29.28 11.97 5.05
N ILE A 242 29.18 10.69 5.41
CA ILE A 242 28.95 9.62 4.42
C ILE A 242 27.44 9.45 4.14
N LEU A 243 26.61 9.27 5.16
CA LEU A 243 25.19 8.97 4.99
C LEU A 243 24.45 9.98 4.09
N PRO A 244 24.66 11.30 4.18
CA PRO A 244 24.00 12.25 3.27
C PRO A 244 24.37 12.05 1.80
N ASN A 245 25.57 11.53 1.51
CA ASN A 245 26.04 11.29 0.13
C ASN A 245 25.51 9.97 -0.45
N VAL A 246 24.96 9.08 0.37
CA VAL A 246 24.40 7.78 -0.06
C VAL A 246 22.87 7.73 0.05
N VAL A 247 22.21 8.86 0.30
CA VAL A 247 20.75 8.93 0.41
C VAL A 247 20.06 8.54 -0.91
N ALA A 248 20.64 8.84 -2.05
CA ALA A 248 20.06 8.55 -3.35
C ALA A 248 19.80 7.03 -3.55
N PRO A 249 20.78 6.13 -3.41
CA PRO A 249 20.54 4.68 -3.43
C PRO A 249 19.53 4.19 -2.36
N ILE A 250 19.54 4.82 -1.17
CA ILE A 250 18.60 4.46 -0.10
C ILE A 250 17.16 4.79 -0.51
N ILE A 251 16.90 5.92 -1.13
CA ILE A 251 15.56 6.29 -1.63
C ILE A 251 15.10 5.29 -2.70
N VAL A 252 16.00 4.90 -3.60
CA VAL A 252 15.67 3.94 -4.66
C VAL A 252 15.28 2.58 -4.10
N ILE A 253 16.08 2.02 -3.17
CA ILE A 253 15.74 0.73 -2.54
C ILE A 253 14.47 0.83 -1.69
N SER A 254 14.21 1.99 -1.08
CA SER A 254 12.97 2.22 -0.32
C SER A 254 11.72 2.10 -1.19
N ALA A 255 11.75 2.65 -2.41
CA ALA A 255 10.62 2.55 -3.34
C ALA A 255 10.39 1.09 -3.80
N ALA A 256 11.47 0.34 -4.07
CA ALA A 256 11.39 -1.07 -4.41
C ALA A 256 10.83 -1.91 -3.23
N ASN A 257 11.32 -1.65 -2.02
CA ASN A 257 10.85 -2.32 -0.81
C ASN A 257 9.39 -1.99 -0.50
N PHE A 258 8.92 -0.79 -0.82
CA PHE A 258 7.52 -0.42 -0.66
C PHE A 258 6.62 -1.27 -1.56
N ALA A 259 6.98 -1.41 -2.84
CA ALA A 259 6.28 -2.29 -3.79
C ALA A 259 6.26 -3.75 -3.30
N ALA A 260 7.40 -4.26 -2.84
CA ALA A 260 7.52 -5.62 -2.30
C ALA A 260 6.68 -5.81 -1.02
N ALA A 261 6.64 -4.83 -0.12
CA ALA A 261 5.84 -4.88 1.10
C ALA A 261 4.33 -5.01 0.82
N ILE A 262 3.81 -4.27 -0.17
CA ILE A 262 2.40 -4.39 -0.59
C ILE A 262 2.12 -5.81 -1.12
N LEU A 263 3.01 -6.39 -1.93
CA LEU A 263 2.83 -7.74 -2.46
C LEU A 263 2.89 -8.81 -1.36
N ILE A 264 3.82 -8.69 -0.43
CA ILE A 264 3.95 -9.61 0.71
C ILE A 264 2.71 -9.53 1.60
N GLU A 265 2.23 -8.33 1.90
CA GLU A 265 0.98 -8.14 2.66
C GLU A 265 -0.21 -8.79 1.95
N ALA A 266 -0.38 -8.51 0.65
CA ALA A 266 -1.47 -9.09 -0.12
C ALA A 266 -1.41 -10.62 -0.12
N GLY A 267 -0.21 -11.22 -0.23
CA GLY A 267 0.00 -12.65 -0.12
C GLY A 267 -0.34 -13.21 1.27
N LEU A 268 0.09 -12.53 2.34
CA LEU A 268 -0.25 -12.93 3.72
C LEU A 268 -1.74 -12.82 4.01
N SER A 269 -2.38 -11.74 3.56
CA SER A 269 -3.81 -11.53 3.69
C SER A 269 -4.60 -12.59 2.91
N PHE A 270 -4.14 -12.95 1.71
CA PHE A 270 -4.70 -14.05 0.93
C PHE A 270 -4.59 -15.39 1.67
N LEU A 271 -3.47 -15.65 2.35
CA LEU A 271 -3.29 -16.85 3.20
C LEU A 271 -4.04 -16.77 4.53
N GLY A 272 -4.68 -15.64 4.84
CA GLY A 272 -5.44 -15.43 6.09
C GLY A 272 -4.57 -15.11 7.30
N LEU A 273 -3.34 -14.67 7.07
CA LEU A 273 -2.39 -14.24 8.11
C LEU A 273 -2.28 -12.72 8.22
N GLY A 274 -2.89 -11.97 7.28
CA GLY A 274 -2.90 -10.51 7.23
C GLY A 274 -3.93 -9.86 8.14
N ALA A 275 -4.47 -8.72 7.69
CA ALA A 275 -5.54 -8.01 8.37
C ALA A 275 -6.76 -8.92 8.55
N GLN A 276 -7.29 -8.96 9.79
CA GLN A 276 -8.45 -9.79 10.12
C GLN A 276 -9.74 -8.99 9.95
N PRO A 277 -10.88 -9.65 9.61
CA PRO A 277 -12.18 -8.98 9.64
C PRO A 277 -12.44 -8.26 10.97
N PRO A 278 -13.08 -7.07 10.97
CA PRO A 278 -13.78 -6.44 9.83
C PRO A 278 -12.88 -5.60 8.90
N ILE A 279 -11.60 -5.45 9.21
CA ILE A 279 -10.67 -4.56 8.49
C ILE A 279 -10.48 -5.06 7.04
N PRO A 280 -10.84 -4.27 6.01
CA PRO A 280 -10.63 -4.66 4.63
C PRO A 280 -9.16 -4.46 4.22
N SER A 281 -8.55 -5.47 3.60
CA SER A 281 -7.31 -5.33 2.84
C SER A 281 -7.53 -5.89 1.44
N TRP A 282 -6.79 -5.39 0.46
CA TRP A 282 -6.95 -5.84 -0.93
C TRP A 282 -6.70 -7.34 -1.08
N GLY A 283 -5.66 -7.88 -0.41
CA GLY A 283 -5.38 -9.31 -0.41
C GLY A 283 -6.48 -10.15 0.26
N GLY A 284 -7.03 -9.66 1.38
CA GLY A 284 -8.16 -10.28 2.06
C GLY A 284 -9.42 -10.30 1.20
N MET A 285 -9.69 -9.20 0.46
CA MET A 285 -10.83 -9.13 -0.46
C MET A 285 -10.70 -10.15 -1.60
N ILE A 286 -9.50 -10.33 -2.17
CA ILE A 286 -9.26 -11.37 -3.19
C ILE A 286 -9.52 -12.75 -2.58
N LYS A 287 -8.97 -13.05 -1.39
CA LYS A 287 -9.21 -14.31 -0.69
C LYS A 287 -10.68 -14.61 -0.49
N ASP A 288 -11.45 -13.61 -0.06
CA ASP A 288 -12.87 -13.79 0.22
C ASP A 288 -13.71 -14.06 -1.03
N HIS A 289 -13.21 -13.67 -2.22
CA HIS A 289 -14.00 -13.64 -3.43
C HIS A 289 -13.40 -14.38 -4.63
N TYR A 290 -12.23 -15.04 -4.52
CA TYR A 290 -11.61 -15.71 -5.66
C TYR A 290 -12.51 -16.81 -6.27
N ASN A 291 -13.33 -17.48 -5.46
CA ASN A 291 -14.28 -18.49 -5.94
C ASN A 291 -15.41 -17.90 -6.81
N TYR A 292 -15.69 -16.60 -6.67
CA TYR A 292 -16.72 -15.92 -7.45
C TYR A 292 -16.29 -15.66 -8.92
N ILE A 293 -15.01 -15.86 -9.24
CA ILE A 293 -14.51 -15.75 -10.62
C ILE A 293 -15.23 -16.74 -11.53
N ILE A 294 -15.44 -17.99 -11.09
CA ILE A 294 -16.15 -19.02 -11.85
C ILE A 294 -17.67 -18.82 -11.86
N MET A 295 -18.19 -17.94 -11.01
CA MET A 295 -19.62 -17.64 -10.90
C MET A 295 -20.03 -16.39 -11.69
N ASN A 296 -19.27 -15.98 -12.70
CA ASN A 296 -19.49 -14.74 -13.48
C ASN A 296 -19.45 -13.44 -12.65
N LYS A 297 -18.85 -13.45 -11.45
CA LYS A 297 -18.70 -12.31 -10.56
C LYS A 297 -17.22 -11.99 -10.33
N ALA A 298 -16.42 -12.10 -11.38
CA ALA A 298 -14.96 -11.93 -11.34
C ALA A 298 -14.52 -10.54 -10.86
N TYR A 299 -15.36 -9.50 -11.05
CA TYR A 299 -15.09 -8.14 -10.60
C TYR A 299 -14.75 -8.06 -9.10
N LEU A 300 -15.33 -8.94 -8.27
CA LEU A 300 -15.10 -8.97 -6.82
C LEU A 300 -13.63 -9.24 -6.44
N ALA A 301 -12.91 -10.02 -7.24
CA ALA A 301 -11.49 -10.31 -7.04
C ALA A 301 -10.58 -9.46 -7.94
N ILE A 302 -11.03 -9.14 -9.16
CA ILE A 302 -10.24 -8.39 -10.14
C ILE A 302 -10.03 -6.93 -9.70
N ILE A 303 -11.05 -6.26 -9.16
CA ILE A 303 -10.94 -4.85 -8.78
C ILE A 303 -9.87 -4.63 -7.68
N PRO A 304 -9.88 -5.35 -6.55
CA PRO A 304 -8.79 -5.22 -5.57
C PRO A 304 -7.44 -5.69 -6.13
N GLY A 305 -7.42 -6.67 -7.07
CA GLY A 305 -6.21 -7.09 -7.77
C GLY A 305 -5.60 -5.98 -8.63
N ILE A 306 -6.43 -5.22 -9.34
CA ILE A 306 -6.00 -4.04 -10.12
C ILE A 306 -5.44 -2.95 -9.18
N ALA A 307 -6.06 -2.74 -8.01
CA ALA A 307 -5.55 -1.78 -7.02
C ALA A 307 -4.13 -2.14 -6.54
N ILE A 308 -3.87 -3.42 -6.26
CA ILE A 308 -2.52 -3.92 -5.93
C ILE A 308 -1.58 -3.70 -7.11
N MET A 309 -1.96 -4.13 -8.31
CA MET A 309 -1.14 -4.04 -9.51
C MET A 309 -0.72 -2.59 -9.81
N LEU A 310 -1.67 -1.66 -9.79
CA LEU A 310 -1.40 -0.25 -10.06
C LEU A 310 -0.50 0.38 -9.00
N SER A 311 -0.71 0.04 -7.73
CA SER A 311 0.12 0.53 -6.63
C SER A 311 1.56 0.04 -6.74
N VAL A 312 1.76 -1.26 -6.93
CA VAL A 312 3.09 -1.87 -7.11
C VAL A 312 3.80 -1.29 -8.33
N LEU A 313 3.10 -1.18 -9.47
CA LEU A 313 3.64 -0.59 -10.69
C LEU A 313 4.09 0.85 -10.46
N ALA A 314 3.27 1.65 -9.77
CA ALA A 314 3.60 3.05 -9.49
C ALA A 314 4.87 3.17 -8.63
N PHE A 315 5.01 2.38 -7.55
CA PHE A 315 6.23 2.40 -6.73
C PHE A 315 7.47 1.90 -7.49
N MET A 316 7.34 0.89 -8.36
CA MET A 316 8.44 0.41 -9.19
C MET A 316 8.87 1.47 -10.23
N LEU A 317 7.93 2.11 -10.90
CA LEU A 317 8.21 3.18 -11.87
C LEU A 317 8.84 4.40 -11.18
N LEU A 318 8.34 4.78 -10.01
CA LEU A 318 8.93 5.84 -9.19
C LEU A 318 10.39 5.51 -8.82
N GLY A 319 10.64 4.29 -8.32
CA GLY A 319 11.98 3.84 -7.95
C GLY A 319 12.96 3.87 -9.12
N ASN A 320 12.55 3.36 -10.27
CA ASN A 320 13.37 3.39 -11.49
C ASN A 320 13.66 4.81 -11.99
N GLY A 321 12.65 5.67 -11.99
CA GLY A 321 12.80 7.08 -12.38
C GLY A 321 13.71 7.88 -11.43
N LEU A 322 13.60 7.61 -10.12
CA LEU A 322 14.50 8.19 -9.13
C LEU A 322 15.94 7.72 -9.34
N ARG A 323 16.14 6.41 -9.57
CA ARG A 323 17.45 5.85 -9.87
C ARG A 323 18.09 6.54 -11.09
N SER A 324 17.37 6.61 -12.21
CA SER A 324 17.86 7.23 -13.45
C SER A 324 18.15 8.72 -13.28
N SER A 325 17.39 9.41 -12.43
CA SER A 325 17.51 10.86 -12.21
C SER A 325 18.62 11.23 -11.24
N LEU A 326 18.87 10.38 -10.23
CA LEU A 326 19.89 10.56 -9.21
C LEU A 326 21.27 10.04 -9.67
N ASP A 327 21.34 9.16 -10.67
CA ASP A 327 22.58 8.72 -11.32
C ASP A 327 23.03 9.81 -12.32
N VAL A 328 23.48 10.93 -11.76
CA VAL A 328 24.12 12.00 -12.53
C VAL A 328 25.60 11.65 -12.57
N LYS A 329 26.00 10.86 -13.58
CA LYS A 329 27.42 10.74 -13.93
C LYS A 329 27.79 12.00 -14.71
N ASP A 330 28.79 12.72 -14.21
CA ASP A 330 29.47 13.78 -14.93
C ASP A 330 30.13 13.25 -16.21
#